data_395c73331149eabc3eb9798a2765ad1b
#
_entry.id   395c73331149eabc3eb9798a2765ad1b
#
_cell.length_a   1.000
_cell.length_b   1.000
_cell.length_c   1.000
_cell.angle_alpha   90.00
_cell.angle_beta   90.00
_cell.angle_gamma   90.00
#
_symmetry.space_group_name_H-M   'P 1'
#
loop_
_entity.id
_entity.type
_entity.pdbx_description
1 polymer ?
#
loop_
_entity_poly.entity_id
_entity_poly.type
_entity_poly.pdbx_seq_one_letter_code
_entity_poly.pdbx_strand_id
1 'polypeptide(L)'
;VLATTPKTGMAITNDVGEANDIHPKNKKDPGERLARWALAKDYGKELIYSGPLFKSSEVKDGAIRVTFDQAGEGLKSRDGGALKRFEIAGADKKWKWADAKIDGKDAMIVSSAEVKQPVAVRYAWAANPEGANLVNSDGLPTSVFRTDDWDDVEIKAMTGVPSAQAKRRALAIEIKALAAERAKFDRKRPEYQELNKKLQELMTEFKEGAPKK
;
A
#
# COMPACT_ATOMS: atom_id res chain seq x y z
N VAL A 1 6.13 -5.03 7.37
CA VAL A 1 6.93 -6.27 7.34
C VAL A 1 8.40 -5.95 7.11
N LEU A 2 8.81 -5.40 5.94
CA LEU A 2 10.23 -5.15 5.62
C LEU A 2 10.97 -4.33 6.69
N ALA A 3 10.35 -3.27 7.21
CA ALA A 3 10.93 -2.39 8.23
C ALA A 3 10.96 -3.00 9.64
N THR A 4 10.20 -4.04 9.91
CA THR A 4 9.98 -4.58 11.27
C THR A 4 10.41 -6.04 11.43
N THR A 5 10.70 -6.74 10.33
CA THR A 5 11.07 -8.16 10.34
C THR A 5 12.51 -8.31 9.85
N PRO A 6 13.45 -8.70 10.74
CA PRO A 6 14.84 -8.88 10.35
C PRO A 6 15.00 -10.03 9.34
N LYS A 7 16.05 -9.98 8.52
CA LYS A 7 16.40 -10.99 7.50
C LYS A 7 15.28 -11.24 6.48
N THR A 8 14.60 -10.17 6.08
CA THR A 8 13.58 -10.23 5.02
C THR A 8 13.98 -9.37 3.83
N GLY A 9 13.54 -9.75 2.63
CA GLY A 9 13.67 -8.99 1.41
C GLY A 9 12.32 -8.94 0.68
N MET A 10 12.13 -7.94 -0.18
CA MET A 10 10.89 -7.75 -0.92
C MET A 10 11.17 -7.36 -2.37
N ALA A 11 10.67 -8.14 -3.31
CA ALA A 11 10.60 -7.72 -4.71
C ALA A 11 9.39 -6.81 -4.90
N ILE A 12 9.63 -5.58 -5.35
CA ILE A 12 8.58 -4.65 -5.75
C ILE A 12 8.13 -5.06 -7.16
N THR A 13 6.83 -5.26 -7.38
CA THR A 13 6.27 -5.81 -8.61
C THR A 13 5.11 -5.00 -9.19
N ASN A 14 4.93 -3.76 -8.73
CA ASN A 14 3.86 -2.88 -9.17
C ASN A 14 3.97 -2.43 -10.65
N ASP A 15 5.05 -2.76 -11.32
CA ASP A 15 5.35 -2.44 -12.71
C ASP A 15 5.33 -3.64 -13.67
N VAL A 16 5.14 -4.86 -13.15
CA VAL A 16 5.22 -6.11 -13.93
C VAL A 16 3.96 -6.97 -13.80
N GLY A 17 2.92 -6.45 -13.15
CA GLY A 17 1.62 -7.10 -13.06
C GLY A 17 0.81 -7.05 -14.37
N GLU A 18 -0.20 -7.86 -14.46
CA GLU A 18 -1.19 -7.86 -15.56
C GLU A 18 -2.58 -7.62 -14.96
N ALA A 19 -3.30 -6.62 -15.48
CA ALA A 19 -4.59 -6.18 -14.91
C ALA A 19 -5.66 -7.28 -14.87
N ASN A 20 -5.63 -8.19 -15.85
CA ASN A 20 -6.64 -9.23 -16.03
C ASN A 20 -6.12 -10.63 -15.75
N ASP A 21 -4.90 -10.78 -15.27
CA ASP A 21 -4.31 -12.08 -14.97
C ASP A 21 -3.53 -12.03 -13.65
N ILE A 22 -3.93 -12.88 -12.69
CA ILE A 22 -3.21 -13.04 -11.43
C ILE A 22 -1.86 -13.79 -11.60
N HIS A 23 -1.61 -14.32 -12.79
CA HIS A 23 -0.39 -15.03 -13.16
C HIS A 23 0.42 -14.21 -14.19
N PRO A 24 1.04 -13.08 -13.80
CA PRO A 24 1.78 -12.26 -14.74
C PRO A 24 2.90 -13.05 -15.42
N LYS A 25 3.10 -12.85 -16.72
CA LYS A 25 4.06 -13.59 -17.54
C LYS A 25 5.51 -13.29 -17.18
N ASN A 26 5.77 -12.07 -16.72
CA ASN A 26 7.11 -11.69 -16.29
C ASN A 26 7.45 -12.32 -14.94
N LYS A 27 8.17 -13.45 -14.96
CA LYS A 27 8.71 -14.11 -13.77
C LYS A 27 10.16 -13.76 -13.50
N LYS A 28 10.85 -13.25 -14.53
CA LYS A 28 12.27 -12.91 -14.46
C LYS A 28 12.53 -11.76 -13.48
N ASP A 29 11.86 -10.64 -13.66
CA ASP A 29 12.09 -9.45 -12.82
C ASP A 29 11.84 -9.70 -11.33
N PRO A 30 10.75 -10.34 -10.90
CA PRO A 30 10.58 -10.71 -9.49
C PRO A 30 11.73 -11.57 -8.96
N GLY A 31 12.17 -12.56 -9.74
CA GLY A 31 13.29 -13.42 -9.37
C GLY A 31 14.62 -12.67 -9.23
N GLU A 32 14.95 -11.82 -10.18
CA GLU A 32 16.15 -10.98 -10.13
C GLU A 32 16.10 -9.97 -8.96
N ARG A 33 14.95 -9.39 -8.70
CA ARG A 33 14.77 -8.46 -7.57
C ARG A 33 14.91 -9.14 -6.21
N LEU A 34 14.44 -10.38 -6.06
CA LEU A 34 14.67 -11.18 -4.85
C LEU A 34 16.14 -11.58 -4.72
N ALA A 35 16.79 -11.99 -5.82
CA ALA A 35 18.20 -12.36 -5.83
C ALA A 35 19.10 -11.18 -5.41
N ARG A 36 18.79 -9.94 -5.80
CA ARG A 36 19.52 -8.73 -5.37
C ARG A 36 19.54 -8.59 -3.85
N TRP A 37 18.41 -8.84 -3.16
CA TRP A 37 18.36 -8.83 -1.70
C TRP A 37 19.30 -9.86 -1.08
N ALA A 38 19.25 -11.11 -1.54
CA ALA A 38 20.13 -12.17 -1.06
C ALA A 38 21.61 -11.81 -1.32
N LEU A 39 21.94 -11.39 -2.53
CA LEU A 39 23.31 -10.99 -2.88
C LEU A 39 23.84 -9.89 -1.97
N ALA A 40 23.06 -8.85 -1.69
CA ALA A 40 23.49 -7.76 -0.85
C ALA A 40 23.53 -8.12 0.64
N LYS A 41 22.49 -8.79 1.15
CA LYS A 41 22.31 -8.98 2.60
C LYS A 41 22.91 -10.25 3.15
N ASP A 42 22.95 -11.33 2.36
CA ASP A 42 23.45 -12.62 2.79
C ASP A 42 24.86 -12.91 2.21
N TYR A 43 25.13 -12.46 1.00
CA TYR A 43 26.41 -12.70 0.31
C TYR A 43 27.36 -11.50 0.34
N GLY A 44 26.97 -10.37 0.96
CA GLY A 44 27.83 -9.20 1.14
C GLY A 44 28.25 -8.50 -0.15
N LYS A 45 27.50 -8.64 -1.24
CA LYS A 45 27.81 -7.97 -2.50
C LYS A 45 27.39 -6.50 -2.46
N GLU A 46 28.24 -5.62 -2.94
CA GLU A 46 27.97 -4.20 -3.07
C GLU A 46 27.12 -3.95 -4.32
N LEU A 47 25.81 -3.79 -4.15
CA LEU A 47 24.86 -3.44 -5.20
C LEU A 47 23.61 -2.80 -4.62
N ILE A 48 22.89 -2.05 -5.46
CA ILE A 48 21.56 -1.54 -5.11
C ILE A 48 20.60 -2.73 -5.18
N TYR A 49 20.01 -3.08 -4.04
CA TYR A 49 19.22 -4.31 -3.89
C TYR A 49 17.71 -4.07 -3.94
N SER A 50 17.26 -2.84 -3.86
CA SER A 50 15.83 -2.47 -3.94
C SER A 50 15.64 -1.21 -4.79
N GLY A 51 14.45 -1.03 -5.30
CA GLY A 51 13.99 0.29 -5.74
C GLY A 51 13.79 1.23 -4.56
N PRO A 52 13.45 2.51 -4.83
CA PRO A 52 13.26 3.50 -3.77
C PRO A 52 12.23 3.05 -2.73
N LEU A 53 12.59 3.17 -1.48
CA LEU A 53 11.74 2.89 -0.32
C LEU A 53 11.44 4.21 0.38
N PHE A 54 10.16 4.46 0.67
CA PHE A 54 9.77 5.65 1.43
C PHE A 54 10.55 5.73 2.75
N LYS A 55 11.13 6.89 3.02
CA LYS A 55 11.88 7.18 4.23
C LYS A 55 11.16 8.16 5.13
N SER A 56 10.83 9.34 4.60
CA SER A 56 10.14 10.39 5.34
C SER A 56 9.41 11.35 4.41
N SER A 57 8.52 12.15 4.98
CA SER A 57 7.86 13.25 4.29
C SER A 57 7.79 14.49 5.18
N GLU A 58 7.82 15.65 4.55
CA GLU A 58 7.71 16.96 5.19
C GLU A 58 6.76 17.84 4.39
N VAL A 59 5.83 18.48 5.08
CA VAL A 59 4.94 19.48 4.47
C VAL A 59 5.65 20.83 4.45
N LYS A 60 5.78 21.43 3.29
CA LYS A 60 6.44 22.72 3.12
C LYS A 60 5.85 23.50 1.93
N ASP A 61 5.54 24.75 2.14
CA ASP A 61 5.13 25.72 1.10
C ASP A 61 3.97 25.22 0.20
N GLY A 62 2.97 24.55 0.81
CA GLY A 62 1.82 24.04 0.07
C GLY A 62 2.11 22.78 -0.76
N ALA A 63 3.22 22.12 -0.51
CA ALA A 63 3.64 20.87 -1.12
C ALA A 63 4.10 19.86 -0.06
N ILE A 64 4.34 18.61 -0.47
CA ILE A 64 4.96 17.59 0.39
C ILE A 64 6.28 17.18 -0.26
N ARG A 65 7.37 17.36 0.47
CA ARG A 65 8.67 16.82 0.13
C ARG A 65 8.77 15.40 0.67
N VAL A 66 9.07 14.44 -0.20
CA VAL A 66 9.22 13.02 0.13
C VAL A 66 10.65 12.60 -0.10
N THR A 67 11.24 11.88 0.86
CA THR A 67 12.60 11.33 0.74
C THR A 67 12.58 9.80 0.69
N PHE A 68 13.59 9.22 0.07
CA PHE A 68 13.67 7.79 -0.16
C PHE A 68 15.04 7.23 0.21
N ASP A 69 15.05 6.03 0.77
CA ASP A 69 16.22 5.17 0.78
C ASP A 69 16.31 4.39 -0.55
N GLN A 70 17.47 3.86 -0.89
CA GLN A 70 17.73 3.07 -2.10
C GLN A 70 17.55 3.84 -3.44
N ALA A 71 17.75 5.14 -3.42
CA ALA A 71 17.73 5.97 -4.65
C ALA A 71 18.92 5.69 -5.60
N GLY A 72 19.99 5.07 -5.08
CA GLY A 72 21.20 4.85 -5.86
C GLY A 72 21.89 6.16 -6.26
N GLU A 73 22.25 6.32 -7.51
CA GLU A 73 22.82 7.57 -8.06
C GLU A 73 21.75 8.64 -8.33
N GLY A 74 20.47 8.33 -8.12
CA GLY A 74 19.37 9.28 -8.19
C GLY A 74 18.05 8.66 -8.60
N LEU A 75 16.98 9.40 -8.30
CA LEU A 75 15.64 9.10 -8.76
C LEU A 75 15.49 9.49 -10.23
N LYS A 76 14.67 8.77 -10.97
CA LYS A 76 14.31 9.12 -12.35
C LYS A 76 12.94 8.59 -12.74
N SER A 77 12.38 9.16 -13.80
CA SER A 77 11.25 8.56 -14.50
C SER A 77 11.75 7.44 -15.41
N ARG A 78 11.09 6.28 -15.39
CA ARG A 78 11.45 5.13 -16.22
C ARG A 78 11.31 5.41 -17.71
N ASP A 79 10.27 6.15 -18.08
CA ASP A 79 9.92 6.49 -19.46
C ASP A 79 10.44 7.86 -19.91
N GLY A 80 11.21 8.56 -19.06
CA GLY A 80 11.72 9.91 -19.32
C GLY A 80 10.64 11.00 -19.28
N GLY A 81 9.38 10.65 -19.10
CA GLY A 81 8.27 11.58 -19.02
C GLY A 81 8.01 12.11 -17.61
N ALA A 82 6.90 12.83 -17.44
CA ALA A 82 6.45 13.27 -16.12
C ALA A 82 6.21 12.09 -15.18
N LEU A 83 6.48 12.30 -13.90
CA LEU A 83 6.17 11.32 -12.86
C LEU A 83 4.66 11.18 -12.68
N LYS A 84 4.19 9.95 -12.50
CA LYS A 84 2.77 9.60 -12.49
C LYS A 84 2.39 8.84 -11.22
N ARG A 85 1.07 8.73 -10.97
CA ARG A 85 0.48 7.94 -9.87
C ARG A 85 0.77 8.48 -8.49
N PHE A 86 0.97 9.79 -8.38
CA PHE A 86 0.97 10.49 -7.09
C PHE A 86 -0.40 11.07 -6.82
N GLU A 87 -0.83 10.97 -5.58
CA GLU A 87 -2.04 11.59 -5.07
C GLU A 87 -1.72 12.29 -3.76
N ILE A 88 -2.39 13.42 -3.52
CA ILE A 88 -2.21 14.27 -2.36
C ILE A 88 -3.58 14.63 -1.77
N ALA A 89 -3.65 14.79 -0.46
CA ALA A 89 -4.88 15.16 0.22
C ALA A 89 -4.64 16.21 1.30
N GLY A 90 -5.62 17.06 1.51
CA GLY A 90 -5.70 17.99 2.64
C GLY A 90 -6.34 17.35 3.86
N ALA A 91 -6.63 18.17 4.90
CA ALA A 91 -7.29 17.74 6.13
C ALA A 91 -8.71 17.19 5.90
N ASP A 92 -9.33 17.50 4.75
CA ASP A 92 -10.62 16.97 4.31
C ASP A 92 -10.55 15.51 3.83
N LYS A 93 -9.34 14.94 3.77
CA LYS A 93 -9.04 13.56 3.35
C LYS A 93 -9.47 13.22 1.91
N LYS A 94 -9.68 14.24 1.07
CA LYS A 94 -10.04 14.04 -0.34
C LYS A 94 -8.79 13.96 -1.20
N TRP A 95 -8.57 12.79 -1.79
CA TRP A 95 -7.44 12.55 -2.65
C TRP A 95 -7.60 13.21 -4.01
N LYS A 96 -6.54 13.86 -4.47
CA LYS A 96 -6.43 14.50 -5.77
C LYS A 96 -5.14 14.08 -6.44
N TRP A 97 -5.17 13.95 -7.75
CA TRP A 97 -3.94 13.73 -8.53
C TRP A 97 -2.97 14.88 -8.30
N ALA A 98 -1.71 14.53 -8.24
CA ALA A 98 -0.64 15.47 -7.93
C ALA A 98 0.50 15.40 -8.96
N ASP A 99 1.09 16.55 -9.22
CA ASP A 99 2.36 16.66 -9.91
C ASP A 99 3.49 16.32 -8.97
N ALA A 100 4.51 15.63 -9.51
CA ALA A 100 5.70 15.28 -8.75
C ALA A 100 6.95 15.68 -9.52
N LYS A 101 7.92 16.28 -8.83
CA LYS A 101 9.21 16.70 -9.40
C LYS A 101 10.33 16.20 -8.52
N ILE A 102 11.37 15.65 -9.14
CA ILE A 102 12.58 15.21 -8.43
C ILE A 102 13.30 16.45 -7.87
N ASP A 103 13.71 16.33 -6.60
CA ASP A 103 14.41 17.36 -5.82
C ASP A 103 15.71 16.78 -5.29
N GLY A 104 16.77 16.94 -6.06
CA GLY A 104 18.07 16.34 -5.74
C GLY A 104 18.16 14.84 -6.10
N LYS A 105 18.92 14.09 -5.30
CA LYS A 105 19.27 12.70 -5.58
C LYS A 105 18.19 11.71 -5.08
N ASP A 106 17.68 11.94 -3.88
CA ASP A 106 16.88 11.00 -3.11
C ASP A 106 15.52 11.55 -2.64
N ALA A 107 15.11 12.70 -3.18
CA ALA A 107 13.88 13.35 -2.78
C ALA A 107 13.06 13.81 -3.98
N MET A 108 11.82 14.14 -3.70
CA MET A 108 10.89 14.74 -4.63
C MET A 108 9.91 15.67 -3.93
N ILE A 109 9.35 16.60 -4.71
CA ILE A 109 8.28 17.50 -4.26
C ILE A 109 7.00 17.10 -4.96
N VAL A 110 5.93 16.90 -4.19
CA VAL A 110 4.60 16.53 -4.67
C VAL A 110 3.64 17.67 -4.33
N SER A 111 2.89 18.15 -5.32
CA SER A 111 1.95 19.26 -5.15
C SER A 111 0.74 19.12 -6.07
N SER A 112 -0.34 19.81 -5.73
CA SER A 112 -1.54 19.90 -6.57
C SER A 112 -2.14 21.29 -6.48
N ALA A 113 -2.57 21.83 -7.62
CA ALA A 113 -3.30 23.10 -7.64
C ALA A 113 -4.62 23.06 -6.88
N GLU A 114 -5.21 21.86 -6.77
CA GLU A 114 -6.48 21.61 -6.07
C GLU A 114 -6.34 21.47 -4.55
N VAL A 115 -5.11 21.23 -4.02
CA VAL A 115 -4.87 21.01 -2.59
C VAL A 115 -3.81 21.99 -2.09
N LYS A 116 -4.25 23.12 -1.58
CA LYS A 116 -3.36 24.21 -1.13
C LYS A 116 -2.65 23.91 0.20
N GLN A 117 -3.24 23.09 1.05
CA GLN A 117 -2.71 22.71 2.35
C GLN A 117 -2.69 21.19 2.46
N PRO A 118 -1.73 20.53 1.79
CA PRO A 118 -1.62 19.09 1.83
C PRO A 118 -1.15 18.60 3.21
N VAL A 119 -1.66 17.45 3.63
CA VAL A 119 -1.26 16.77 4.87
C VAL A 119 -0.82 15.34 4.62
N ALA A 120 -1.21 14.76 3.46
CA ALA A 120 -0.87 13.39 3.13
C ALA A 120 -0.57 13.23 1.63
N VAL A 121 0.30 12.27 1.32
CA VAL A 121 0.68 11.88 -0.04
C VAL A 121 0.70 10.35 -0.14
N ARG A 122 0.35 9.82 -1.32
CA ARG A 122 0.49 8.41 -1.63
C ARG A 122 1.00 8.22 -3.06
N TYR A 123 1.67 7.10 -3.29
CA TYR A 123 2.21 6.72 -4.59
C TYR A 123 1.77 5.31 -4.96
N ALA A 124 1.29 5.16 -6.21
CA ALA A 124 0.88 3.88 -6.79
C ALA A 124 -0.11 3.09 -5.91
N TRP A 125 -0.94 3.80 -5.13
CA TRP A 125 -1.89 3.22 -4.18
C TRP A 125 -3.17 2.78 -4.92
N ALA A 126 -3.07 1.70 -5.68
CA ALA A 126 -4.16 1.13 -6.47
C ALA A 126 -3.94 -0.37 -6.66
N ALA A 127 -5.02 -1.11 -6.95
CA ALA A 127 -4.95 -2.55 -7.25
C ALA A 127 -4.11 -2.82 -8.50
N ASN A 128 -4.19 -1.93 -9.49
CA ASN A 128 -3.36 -1.93 -10.70
C ASN A 128 -2.85 -0.51 -10.95
N PRO A 129 -1.65 -0.13 -10.44
CA PRO A 129 -1.10 1.21 -10.60
C PRO A 129 -0.43 1.39 -11.97
N GLU A 130 -1.14 1.09 -13.05
CA GLU A 130 -0.65 1.21 -14.42
C GLU A 130 -0.07 2.60 -14.68
N GLY A 131 1.14 2.65 -15.24
CA GLY A 131 1.86 3.87 -15.52
C GLY A 131 2.66 4.43 -14.34
N ALA A 132 2.74 3.75 -13.19
CA ALA A 132 3.68 4.09 -12.13
C ALA A 132 5.12 4.00 -12.66
N ASN A 133 5.86 5.13 -12.65
CA ASN A 133 7.12 5.24 -13.39
C ASN A 133 8.31 5.77 -12.59
N LEU A 134 8.17 5.99 -11.29
CA LEU A 134 9.31 6.38 -10.45
C LEU A 134 10.23 5.19 -10.20
N VAL A 135 11.50 5.34 -10.54
CA VAL A 135 12.55 4.34 -10.37
C VAL A 135 13.84 4.98 -9.83
N ASN A 136 14.76 4.18 -9.35
CA ASN A 136 16.12 4.63 -9.05
C ASN A 136 17.05 4.55 -10.26
N SER A 137 18.33 4.87 -10.05
CA SER A 137 19.36 4.83 -11.11
C SER A 137 19.50 3.46 -11.79
N ASP A 138 19.26 2.36 -11.05
CA ASP A 138 19.31 0.99 -11.58
C ASP A 138 18.01 0.57 -12.32
N GLY A 139 17.02 1.47 -12.39
CA GLY A 139 15.73 1.17 -13.02
C GLY A 139 14.79 0.32 -12.16
N LEU A 140 15.12 0.10 -10.88
CA LEU A 140 14.27 -0.63 -9.97
C LEU A 140 13.07 0.23 -9.52
N PRO A 141 11.84 -0.32 -9.51
CA PRO A 141 10.63 0.43 -9.23
C PRO A 141 10.53 0.87 -7.78
N THR A 142 9.92 2.02 -7.56
CA THR A 142 9.60 2.51 -6.22
C THR A 142 8.48 1.68 -5.59
N SER A 143 8.64 1.35 -4.31
CA SER A 143 7.59 0.70 -3.52
C SER A 143 6.37 1.58 -3.41
N VAL A 144 5.19 0.97 -3.38
CA VAL A 144 3.97 1.68 -3.01
C VAL A 144 4.12 2.24 -1.61
N PHE A 145 3.61 3.45 -1.38
CA PHE A 145 3.60 4.05 -0.04
C PHE A 145 2.40 4.98 0.14
N ARG A 146 2.08 5.24 1.40
CA ARG A 146 1.17 6.29 1.87
C ARG A 146 1.73 6.89 3.16
N THR A 147 1.44 8.14 3.43
CA THR A 147 1.90 8.85 4.63
C THR A 147 0.80 9.05 5.67
N ASP A 148 -0.43 8.71 5.32
CA ASP A 148 -1.59 8.75 6.20
C ASP A 148 -1.82 7.40 6.88
N ASP A 149 -2.57 7.42 7.98
CA ASP A 149 -3.08 6.27 8.71
C ASP A 149 -4.62 6.16 8.62
N TRP A 150 -5.23 6.87 7.68
CA TRP A 150 -6.67 6.90 7.55
C TRP A 150 -7.21 5.54 7.13
N ASP A 151 -8.40 5.21 7.62
CA ASP A 151 -9.09 4.01 7.17
C ASP A 151 -9.38 4.09 5.68
N ASP A 152 -9.13 3.00 4.96
CA ASP A 152 -9.36 2.89 3.50
C ASP A 152 -10.87 2.89 3.14
N VAL A 153 -11.61 3.85 3.68
CA VAL A 153 -13.04 4.04 3.38
C VAL A 153 -13.26 4.30 1.89
N GLU A 154 -12.24 4.82 1.18
CA GLU A 154 -12.33 5.16 -0.24
C GLU A 154 -12.06 4.00 -1.21
N ILE A 155 -11.49 2.88 -0.80
CA ILE A 155 -11.46 1.68 -1.65
C ILE A 155 -12.90 1.27 -2.01
N LYS A 156 -13.87 1.57 -1.16
CA LYS A 156 -15.31 1.38 -1.44
C LYS A 156 -15.84 2.29 -2.54
N ALA A 157 -15.32 3.51 -2.66
CA ALA A 157 -15.79 4.49 -3.66
C ALA A 157 -15.21 4.25 -5.06
N MET A 158 -13.98 3.76 -5.17
CA MET A 158 -13.33 3.49 -6.45
C MET A 158 -13.76 2.18 -7.14
N THR A 159 -14.30 1.23 -6.39
CA THR A 159 -14.73 -0.07 -6.94
C THR A 159 -16.25 -0.23 -7.05
N GLY A 160 -17.04 0.74 -6.57
CA GLY A 160 -18.51 0.74 -6.64
C GLY A 160 -19.21 -0.41 -5.91
N VAL A 161 -18.53 -1.51 -5.65
CA VAL A 161 -19.04 -2.66 -4.88
C VAL A 161 -17.89 -3.24 -4.05
N PRO A 162 -18.03 -3.39 -2.72
CA PRO A 162 -17.05 -4.13 -1.95
C PRO A 162 -16.94 -5.53 -2.55
N SER A 163 -15.74 -5.95 -2.95
CA SER A 163 -15.55 -7.32 -3.42
C SER A 163 -16.07 -8.28 -2.35
N ALA A 164 -16.61 -9.43 -2.73
CA ALA A 164 -17.06 -10.45 -1.77
C ALA A 164 -15.96 -10.77 -0.74
N GLN A 165 -14.70 -10.65 -1.15
CA GLN A 165 -13.54 -10.83 -0.29
C GLN A 165 -13.33 -9.68 0.71
N ALA A 166 -13.60 -8.42 0.32
CA ALA A 166 -13.52 -7.26 1.23
C ALA A 166 -14.64 -7.31 2.28
N LYS A 167 -15.87 -7.68 1.87
CA LYS A 167 -16.99 -7.92 2.79
C LYS A 167 -16.65 -9.03 3.80
N ARG A 168 -16.07 -10.14 3.34
CA ARG A 168 -15.65 -11.23 4.22
C ARG A 168 -14.55 -10.83 5.20
N ARG A 169 -13.58 -10.01 4.78
CA ARG A 169 -12.55 -9.50 5.70
C ARG A 169 -13.14 -8.59 6.78
N ALA A 170 -14.06 -7.70 6.42
CA ALA A 170 -14.76 -6.84 7.38
C ALA A 170 -15.55 -7.68 8.40
N LEU A 171 -16.33 -8.64 7.93
CA LEU A 171 -17.07 -9.58 8.79
C LEU A 171 -16.15 -10.39 9.70
N ALA A 172 -14.99 -10.85 9.19
CA ALA A 172 -14.03 -11.60 10.01
C ALA A 172 -13.45 -10.76 11.15
N ILE A 173 -13.19 -9.48 10.90
CA ILE A 173 -12.70 -8.53 11.93
C ILE A 173 -13.79 -8.30 12.98
N GLU A 174 -15.03 -8.08 12.56
CA GLU A 174 -16.17 -7.85 13.47
C GLU A 174 -16.48 -9.10 14.31
N ILE A 175 -16.48 -10.27 13.71
CA ILE A 175 -16.63 -11.57 14.41
C ILE A 175 -15.55 -11.73 15.48
N LYS A 176 -14.28 -11.42 15.15
CA LYS A 176 -13.17 -11.52 16.09
C LYS A 176 -13.32 -10.55 17.27
N ALA A 177 -13.72 -9.31 17.00
CA ALA A 177 -13.94 -8.29 18.03
C ALA A 177 -15.09 -8.68 18.98
N LEU A 178 -16.24 -9.08 18.44
CA LEU A 178 -17.39 -9.54 19.21
C LEU A 178 -17.12 -10.81 20.03
N ALA A 179 -16.34 -11.74 19.47
CA ALA A 179 -15.93 -12.95 20.19
C ALA A 179 -15.04 -12.60 21.40
N ALA A 180 -14.13 -11.65 21.24
CA ALA A 180 -13.26 -11.17 22.31
C ALA A 180 -14.05 -10.41 23.39
N GLU A 181 -15.04 -9.61 22.99
CA GLU A 181 -15.91 -8.91 23.92
C GLU A 181 -16.79 -9.89 24.72
N ARG A 182 -17.44 -10.85 24.03
CA ARG A 182 -18.24 -11.90 24.66
C ARG A 182 -17.44 -12.70 25.69
N ALA A 183 -16.16 -12.95 25.45
CA ALA A 183 -15.29 -13.71 26.34
C ALA A 183 -15.07 -13.05 27.72
N LYS A 184 -15.40 -11.77 27.87
CA LYS A 184 -15.30 -11.03 29.12
C LYS A 184 -16.47 -11.29 30.08
N PHE A 185 -17.55 -11.92 29.63
CA PHE A 185 -18.77 -12.13 30.38
C PHE A 185 -18.96 -13.61 30.74
N ASP A 186 -19.56 -13.85 31.90
CA ASP A 186 -20.05 -15.19 32.28
C ASP A 186 -21.19 -15.64 31.34
N ARG A 187 -21.22 -16.91 30.95
CA ARG A 187 -22.20 -17.49 30.02
C ARG A 187 -23.66 -17.32 30.42
N LYS A 188 -23.92 -17.14 31.72
CA LYS A 188 -25.28 -16.96 32.29
C LYS A 188 -25.75 -15.49 32.23
N ARG A 189 -24.87 -14.55 31.92
CA ARG A 189 -25.22 -13.12 31.89
C ARG A 189 -26.02 -12.77 30.63
N PRO A 190 -27.01 -11.86 30.72
CA PRO A 190 -27.78 -11.39 29.55
C PRO A 190 -26.90 -10.84 28.46
N GLU A 191 -25.85 -10.07 28.81
CA GLU A 191 -24.90 -9.48 27.87
C GLU A 191 -24.14 -10.54 27.04
N TYR A 192 -23.81 -11.68 27.68
CA TYR A 192 -23.22 -12.80 26.95
C TYR A 192 -24.19 -13.39 25.93
N GLN A 193 -25.47 -13.54 26.29
CA GLN A 193 -26.47 -14.10 25.39
C GLN A 193 -26.75 -13.23 24.21
N GLU A 194 -26.80 -11.89 24.41
CA GLU A 194 -26.98 -10.92 23.34
C GLU A 194 -25.79 -10.91 22.35
N LEU A 195 -24.56 -10.84 22.88
CA LEU A 195 -23.34 -10.89 22.07
C LEU A 195 -23.21 -12.22 21.32
N ASN A 196 -23.63 -13.32 21.96
CA ASN A 196 -23.61 -14.65 21.35
C ASN A 196 -24.60 -14.75 20.18
N LYS A 197 -25.80 -14.18 20.33
CA LYS A 197 -26.79 -14.11 19.24
C LYS A 197 -26.25 -13.33 18.06
N LYS A 198 -25.73 -12.13 18.29
CA LYS A 198 -25.15 -11.27 17.26
C LYS A 198 -23.96 -11.95 16.56
N LEU A 199 -23.14 -12.66 17.30
CA LEU A 199 -22.02 -13.42 16.74
C LEU A 199 -22.50 -14.55 15.81
N GLN A 200 -23.57 -15.25 16.17
CA GLN A 200 -24.14 -16.30 15.32
C GLN A 200 -24.70 -15.75 14.01
N GLU A 201 -25.38 -14.60 14.05
CA GLU A 201 -25.88 -13.90 12.87
C GLU A 201 -24.76 -13.54 11.90
N LEU A 202 -23.69 -12.91 12.39
CA LEU A 202 -22.53 -12.55 11.58
C LEU A 202 -21.77 -13.77 11.04
N MET A 203 -21.68 -14.85 11.80
CA MET A 203 -21.05 -16.10 11.33
C MET A 203 -21.87 -16.76 10.22
N THR A 204 -23.19 -16.62 10.25
CA THR A 204 -24.08 -17.11 9.17
C THR A 204 -23.85 -16.30 7.90
N GLU A 205 -23.88 -14.97 7.99
CA GLU A 205 -23.58 -14.07 6.87
C GLU A 205 -22.18 -14.34 6.27
N PHE A 206 -21.18 -14.56 7.12
CA PHE A 206 -19.82 -14.90 6.70
C PHE A 206 -19.77 -16.22 5.89
N LYS A 207 -20.57 -17.23 6.26
CA LYS A 207 -20.63 -18.50 5.54
C LYS A 207 -21.37 -18.38 4.21
N GLU A 208 -22.47 -17.65 4.18
CA GLU A 208 -23.27 -17.44 2.97
C GLU A 208 -22.53 -16.61 1.90
N GLY A 209 -21.66 -15.68 2.31
CA GLY A 209 -20.80 -14.91 1.42
C GLY A 209 -19.60 -15.69 0.87
N ALA A 210 -19.49 -16.99 1.10
CA ALA A 210 -18.42 -17.81 0.54
C ALA A 210 -18.65 -18.07 -0.96
N PRO A 211 -17.65 -17.95 -1.84
CA PRO A 211 -17.77 -18.34 -3.24
C PRO A 211 -18.13 -19.83 -3.29
N LYS A 212 -19.18 -20.16 -4.00
CA LYS A 212 -19.50 -21.57 -4.32
C LYS A 212 -18.33 -22.11 -5.15
N LYS A 213 -17.81 -23.27 -4.72
CA LYS A 213 -16.76 -24.01 -5.45
C LYS A 213 -17.26 -24.48 -6.80
#